data_e8fbbfbf045fb6dcbfe8a481613d201c
#
_entry.id   e8fbbfbf045fb6dcbfe8a481613d201c
#
_cell.length_a   1.000
_cell.length_b   1.000
_cell.length_c   1.000
_cell.angle_alpha   90.00
_cell.angle_beta   90.00
_cell.angle_gamma   90.00
#
_symmetry.space_group_name_H-M   'P 1'
#
loop_
_entity.id
_entity.type
_entity.pdbx_description
1 polymer ?
#
loop_
_entity_poly.entity_id
_entity_poly.type
_entity_poly.pdbx_seq_one_letter_code
_entity_poly.pdbx_strand_id
1 'polypeptide(L)'
;MKNYLLLKYLVAFLREYIFIFFTATIFLFILFTKSFSEENVFTINNVAVKGNIDLNFSREKYINKAFSNSFEILMNKILLSRDFTKVNNIKLKQIKSLINSFQILEESYRKDEYKAKIKIFYSDAKVKKFLRQKNISFSQPENISAIFFPVLIINDEIQNFSENFFYKHWTEIEIKNELINFILP
;
A
#
# COMPACT_ATOMS: atom_id res chain seq x y z
N MET A 1 10.25 -49.22 45.20
CA MET A 1 10.76 -49.36 43.82
C MET A 1 9.68 -49.13 42.74
N LYS A 2 8.48 -49.68 42.89
CA LYS A 2 7.39 -49.58 41.91
C LYS A 2 6.88 -48.11 41.61
N ASN A 3 6.82 -47.27 42.62
CA ASN A 3 6.36 -45.88 42.50
C ASN A 3 7.40 -44.98 41.76
N TYR A 4 8.66 -45.25 41.85
CA TYR A 4 9.71 -44.50 41.17
C TYR A 4 9.69 -44.76 39.65
N LEU A 5 9.42 -45.98 39.24
CA LEU A 5 9.26 -46.34 37.83
C LEU A 5 8.05 -45.64 37.18
N LEU A 6 6.94 -45.65 37.92
CA LEU A 6 5.69 -45.00 37.46
C LEU A 6 5.86 -43.49 37.29
N LEU A 7 6.53 -42.83 38.22
CA LEU A 7 6.87 -41.40 38.13
C LEU A 7 7.77 -41.09 36.92
N LYS A 8 8.75 -41.93 36.66
CA LYS A 8 9.66 -41.76 35.51
C LYS A 8 8.93 -41.88 34.17
N TYR A 9 7.99 -42.80 34.04
CA TYR A 9 7.14 -42.93 32.84
C TYR A 9 6.17 -41.74 32.68
N LEU A 10 5.61 -41.25 33.77
CA LEU A 10 4.72 -40.10 33.78
C LEU A 10 5.44 -38.82 33.31
N VAL A 11 6.66 -38.59 33.82
CA VAL A 11 7.49 -37.44 33.42
C VAL A 11 7.93 -37.54 31.96
N ALA A 12 8.31 -38.73 31.50
CA ALA A 12 8.66 -38.93 30.09
C ALA A 12 7.45 -38.64 29.16
N PHE A 13 6.28 -39.15 29.54
CA PHE A 13 5.04 -38.95 28.81
C PHE A 13 4.66 -37.46 28.76
N LEU A 14 4.69 -36.76 29.89
CA LEU A 14 4.44 -35.30 29.94
C LEU A 14 5.41 -34.50 29.06
N ARG A 15 6.70 -34.88 29.05
CA ARG A 15 7.71 -34.22 28.22
C ARG A 15 7.39 -34.35 26.72
N GLU A 16 6.96 -35.52 26.26
CA GLU A 16 6.57 -35.74 24.86
C GLU A 16 5.35 -34.87 24.47
N TYR A 17 4.34 -34.83 25.33
CA TYR A 17 3.14 -33.98 25.07
C TYR A 17 3.46 -32.48 25.06
N ILE A 18 4.34 -32.01 25.96
CA ILE A 18 4.78 -30.60 25.97
C ILE A 18 5.55 -30.30 24.69
N PHE A 19 6.40 -31.19 24.21
CA PHE A 19 7.14 -31.02 22.98
C PHE A 19 6.22 -30.96 21.76
N ILE A 20 5.24 -31.85 21.66
CA ILE A 20 4.23 -31.86 20.58
C ILE A 20 3.40 -30.58 20.61
N PHE A 21 2.96 -30.15 21.79
CA PHE A 21 2.20 -28.93 21.96
C PHE A 21 3.01 -27.69 21.51
N PHE A 22 4.30 -27.62 21.89
CA PHE A 22 5.15 -26.51 21.53
C PHE A 22 5.44 -26.46 20.02
N THR A 23 5.69 -27.62 19.39
CA THR A 23 5.88 -27.70 17.94
C THR A 23 4.61 -27.38 17.17
N ALA A 24 3.45 -27.83 17.63
CA ALA A 24 2.16 -27.48 17.02
C ALA A 24 1.87 -25.98 17.13
N THR A 25 2.20 -25.37 18.28
CA THR A 25 2.01 -23.92 18.48
C THR A 25 2.93 -23.10 17.56
N ILE A 26 4.21 -23.49 17.41
CA ILE A 26 5.15 -22.85 16.49
C ILE A 26 4.66 -22.98 15.04
N PHE A 27 4.19 -24.17 14.66
CA PHE A 27 3.65 -24.40 13.31
C PHE A 27 2.41 -23.54 13.03
N LEU A 28 1.53 -23.39 14.02
CA LEU A 28 0.37 -22.51 13.93
C LEU A 28 0.81 -21.04 13.73
N PHE A 29 1.80 -20.57 14.47
CA PHE A 29 2.37 -19.22 14.32
C PHE A 29 2.93 -18.98 12.91
N ILE A 30 3.62 -19.96 12.32
CA ILE A 30 4.17 -19.86 10.96
C ILE A 30 3.05 -19.75 9.91
N LEU A 31 1.91 -20.40 10.11
CA LEU A 31 0.76 -20.31 9.20
C LEU A 31 0.09 -18.93 9.23
N PHE A 32 0.14 -18.22 10.35
CA PHE A 32 -0.45 -16.88 10.47
C PHE A 32 0.43 -15.75 9.92
N THR A 33 1.72 -15.97 9.64
CA THR A 33 2.64 -14.92 9.17
C THR A 33 2.55 -14.59 7.69
N LYS A 34 1.77 -15.32 6.89
CA LYS A 34 1.53 -15.01 5.47
C LYS A 34 0.23 -14.25 5.23
N SER A 35 0.05 -13.13 5.90
CA SER A 35 -0.83 -12.10 5.36
C SER A 35 -0.02 -11.24 4.41
N PHE A 36 0.21 -11.72 3.20
CA PHE A 36 0.54 -10.84 2.08
C PHE A 36 -0.68 -9.94 1.90
N SER A 37 -0.59 -8.72 2.39
CA SER A 37 -1.49 -7.67 1.99
C SER A 37 -1.24 -7.42 0.51
N GLU A 38 -2.02 -8.06 -0.36
CA GLU A 38 -2.16 -7.59 -1.74
C GLU A 38 -2.44 -6.08 -1.65
N GLU A 39 -1.60 -5.29 -2.30
CA GLU A 39 -1.79 -3.83 -2.35
C GLU A 39 -3.12 -3.57 -3.03
N ASN A 40 -4.16 -3.41 -2.22
CA ASN A 40 -5.48 -3.15 -2.72
C ASN A 40 -5.46 -1.77 -3.40
N VAL A 41 -5.83 -1.72 -4.67
CA VAL A 41 -5.91 -0.48 -5.48
C VAL A 41 -6.68 0.63 -4.77
N PHE A 42 -7.65 0.27 -3.94
CA PHE A 42 -8.44 1.19 -3.11
C PHE A 42 -7.73 1.63 -1.82
N THR A 43 -6.46 1.29 -1.66
CA THR A 43 -5.61 1.78 -0.57
C THR A 43 -4.56 2.74 -1.13
N ILE A 44 -4.58 3.97 -0.64
CA ILE A 44 -3.60 4.97 -1.03
C ILE A 44 -2.63 5.17 0.12
N ASN A 45 -1.38 4.80 -0.12
CA ASN A 45 -0.30 4.88 0.86
C ASN A 45 0.41 6.25 0.79
N ASN A 46 1.03 6.66 1.89
CA ASN A 46 2.01 7.75 1.96
C ASN A 46 1.53 9.11 1.41
N VAL A 47 0.23 9.43 1.56
CA VAL A 47 -0.28 10.74 1.16
C VAL A 47 0.34 11.80 2.07
N ALA A 48 1.29 12.56 1.54
CA ALA A 48 1.97 13.60 2.27
C ALA A 48 1.22 14.92 2.20
N VAL A 49 1.08 15.57 3.35
CA VAL A 49 0.57 16.94 3.46
C VAL A 49 1.50 17.75 4.34
N LYS A 50 1.67 19.03 4.00
CA LYS A 50 2.46 19.99 4.77
C LYS A 50 1.82 21.36 4.72
N GLY A 51 2.12 22.16 5.71
CA GLY A 51 1.75 23.56 5.74
C GLY A 51 2.16 24.26 7.02
N ASN A 52 1.98 25.58 7.06
CA ASN A 52 2.40 26.42 8.19
C ASN A 52 1.42 26.29 9.35
N ILE A 53 1.97 26.39 10.57
CA ILE A 53 1.21 26.51 11.80
C ILE A 53 1.10 28.01 12.09
N ASP A 54 -0.03 28.58 11.69
CA ASP A 54 -0.38 29.99 11.94
C ASP A 54 -1.65 30.09 12.82
N LEU A 55 -2.15 31.29 13.02
CA LEU A 55 -3.36 31.54 13.81
C LEU A 55 -4.61 30.83 13.27
N ASN A 56 -4.61 30.48 11.99
CA ASN A 56 -5.69 29.76 11.31
C ASN A 56 -5.36 28.28 11.09
N PHE A 57 -4.35 27.76 11.79
CA PHE A 57 -3.98 26.36 11.70
C PHE A 57 -5.12 25.45 12.15
N SER A 58 -5.44 24.48 11.32
CA SER A 58 -6.36 23.40 11.66
C SER A 58 -5.83 22.09 11.13
N ARG A 59 -5.54 21.17 12.03
CA ARG A 59 -5.16 19.79 11.71
C ARG A 59 -6.16 19.14 10.76
N GLU A 60 -7.45 19.37 11.00
CA GLU A 60 -8.51 18.83 10.17
C GLU A 60 -8.42 19.34 8.71
N LYS A 61 -8.02 20.60 8.51
CA LYS A 61 -7.81 21.17 7.16
C LYS A 61 -6.79 20.37 6.36
N TYR A 62 -5.68 19.96 7.01
CA TYR A 62 -4.63 19.17 6.35
C TYR A 62 -5.05 17.71 6.13
N ILE A 63 -5.77 17.10 7.05
CA ILE A 63 -6.37 15.79 6.84
C ILE A 63 -7.35 15.83 5.67
N ASN A 64 -8.17 16.85 5.59
CA ASN A 64 -9.11 17.05 4.48
C ASN A 64 -8.39 17.25 3.14
N LYS A 65 -7.24 17.96 3.15
CA LYS A 65 -6.37 18.09 1.98
C LYS A 65 -5.81 16.73 1.56
N ALA A 66 -5.39 15.88 2.52
CA ALA A 66 -4.93 14.54 2.23
C ALA A 66 -6.04 13.68 1.59
N PHE A 67 -7.29 13.80 2.03
CA PHE A 67 -8.42 13.11 1.40
C PHE A 67 -8.64 13.55 -0.04
N SER A 68 -8.54 14.85 -0.33
CA SER A 68 -8.66 15.35 -1.71
C SER A 68 -7.52 14.84 -2.59
N ASN A 69 -6.28 14.95 -2.12
CA ASN A 69 -5.10 14.46 -2.85
C ASN A 69 -5.18 12.94 -3.09
N SER A 70 -5.59 12.18 -2.07
CA SER A 70 -5.72 10.73 -2.21
C SER A 70 -6.81 10.32 -3.20
N PHE A 71 -7.90 11.10 -3.27
CA PHE A 71 -8.95 10.85 -4.24
C PHE A 71 -8.46 11.07 -5.68
N GLU A 72 -7.68 12.11 -5.92
CA GLU A 72 -7.04 12.35 -7.20
C GLU A 72 -6.11 11.19 -7.59
N ILE A 73 -5.25 10.74 -6.66
CA ILE A 73 -4.37 9.58 -6.87
C ILE A 73 -5.19 8.33 -7.20
N LEU A 74 -6.27 8.07 -6.46
CA LEU A 74 -7.14 6.91 -6.72
C LEU A 74 -7.77 6.99 -8.11
N MET A 75 -8.31 8.16 -8.49
CA MET A 75 -8.92 8.33 -9.80
C MET A 75 -7.89 8.15 -10.92
N ASN A 76 -6.67 8.68 -10.76
CA ASN A 76 -5.57 8.49 -11.70
C ASN A 76 -5.21 7.01 -11.90
N LYS A 77 -5.35 6.19 -10.85
CA LYS A 77 -5.09 4.75 -10.95
C LYS A 77 -6.17 3.96 -11.71
N ILE A 78 -7.43 4.35 -11.58
CA ILE A 78 -8.55 3.51 -12.03
C ILE A 78 -9.32 4.06 -13.22
N LEU A 79 -9.12 5.33 -13.59
CA LEU A 79 -9.83 5.98 -14.69
C LEU A 79 -8.97 6.20 -15.92
N LEU A 80 -9.59 6.18 -17.07
CA LEU A 80 -8.98 6.68 -18.30
C LEU A 80 -8.95 8.21 -18.29
N SER A 81 -7.91 8.82 -18.89
CA SER A 81 -7.69 10.27 -18.89
C SER A 81 -8.92 11.06 -19.39
N ARG A 82 -9.66 10.53 -20.37
CA ARG A 82 -10.89 11.15 -20.91
C ARG A 82 -12.01 11.30 -19.88
N ASP A 83 -12.02 10.51 -18.82
CA ASP A 83 -13.08 10.50 -17.82
C ASP A 83 -12.76 11.36 -16.58
N PHE A 84 -11.55 11.92 -16.47
CA PHE A 84 -11.16 12.79 -15.36
C PHE A 84 -12.06 14.01 -15.19
N THR A 85 -12.49 14.62 -16.29
CA THR A 85 -13.35 15.80 -16.25
C THR A 85 -14.67 15.56 -15.50
N LYS A 86 -15.16 14.32 -15.48
CA LYS A 86 -16.40 13.93 -14.79
C LYS A 86 -16.23 13.87 -13.25
N VAL A 87 -15.00 13.83 -12.76
CA VAL A 87 -14.68 13.71 -11.33
C VAL A 87 -13.91 14.91 -10.75
N ASN A 88 -13.52 15.90 -11.56
CA ASN A 88 -12.73 17.06 -11.12
C ASN A 88 -13.41 17.93 -10.06
N ASN A 89 -14.75 17.98 -10.04
CA ASN A 89 -15.53 18.89 -9.19
C ASN A 89 -16.26 18.16 -8.05
N ILE A 90 -15.65 17.12 -7.51
CA ILE A 90 -16.26 16.36 -6.42
C ILE A 90 -16.08 17.08 -5.10
N LYS A 91 -17.19 17.33 -4.39
CA LYS A 91 -17.15 17.96 -3.07
C LYS A 91 -16.47 17.07 -2.04
N LEU A 92 -15.70 17.67 -1.13
CA LEU A 92 -15.01 16.97 -0.05
C LEU A 92 -15.94 16.04 0.76
N LYS A 93 -17.16 16.45 1.03
CA LYS A 93 -18.18 15.62 1.72
C LYS A 93 -18.42 14.29 0.99
N GLN A 94 -18.46 14.35 -0.34
CA GLN A 94 -18.66 13.14 -1.16
C GLN A 94 -17.39 12.26 -1.14
N ILE A 95 -16.19 12.86 -1.23
CA ILE A 95 -14.93 12.11 -1.10
C ILE A 95 -14.88 11.38 0.26
N LYS A 96 -15.18 12.09 1.36
CA LYS A 96 -15.23 11.49 2.71
C LYS A 96 -16.20 10.31 2.79
N SER A 97 -17.33 10.35 2.08
CA SER A 97 -18.29 9.25 2.09
C SER A 97 -17.80 7.97 1.41
N LEU A 98 -16.79 8.08 0.53
CA LEU A 98 -16.15 6.93 -0.14
C LEU A 98 -15.06 6.29 0.72
N ILE A 99 -14.51 7.03 1.69
CA ILE A 99 -13.47 6.56 2.59
C ILE A 99 -14.08 5.61 3.63
N ASN A 100 -13.42 4.48 3.85
CA ASN A 100 -13.77 3.55 4.89
C ASN A 100 -13.07 3.90 6.21
N SER A 101 -11.76 4.12 6.14
CA SER A 101 -10.91 4.50 7.28
C SER A 101 -9.63 5.18 6.79
N PHE A 102 -8.88 5.77 7.71
CA PHE A 102 -7.54 6.28 7.43
C PHE A 102 -6.62 6.07 8.63
N GLN A 103 -5.33 6.06 8.38
CA GLN A 103 -4.30 5.91 9.39
C GLN A 103 -3.25 7.00 9.19
N ILE A 104 -2.89 7.71 10.25
CA ILE A 104 -1.76 8.63 10.24
C ILE A 104 -0.51 7.81 10.52
N LEU A 105 0.38 7.73 9.54
CA LEU A 105 1.63 6.98 9.63
C LEU A 105 2.72 7.79 10.33
N GLU A 106 2.79 9.07 9.97
CA GLU A 106 3.74 10.03 10.53
C GLU A 106 3.03 11.36 10.74
N GLU A 107 3.31 12.02 11.84
CA GLU A 107 2.80 13.36 12.13
C GLU A 107 3.86 14.15 12.89
N SER A 108 4.13 15.37 12.46
CA SER A 108 5.10 16.22 13.12
C SER A 108 4.71 17.69 13.11
N TYR A 109 5.04 18.36 14.20
CA TYR A 109 4.87 19.79 14.44
C TYR A 109 6.26 20.37 14.75
N ARG A 110 6.92 20.99 13.78
CA ARG A 110 8.29 21.52 13.97
C ARG A 110 8.44 22.89 13.33
N LYS A 111 9.00 23.85 14.08
CA LYS A 111 9.36 25.18 13.55
C LYS A 111 8.24 25.82 12.72
N ASP A 112 7.05 25.92 13.28
CA ASP A 112 5.87 26.48 12.62
C ASP A 112 5.42 25.75 11.34
N GLU A 113 5.91 24.52 11.12
CA GLU A 113 5.50 23.66 10.02
C GLU A 113 4.84 22.38 10.53
N TYR A 114 3.66 22.09 9.98
CA TYR A 114 2.95 20.82 10.14
C TYR A 114 3.24 19.92 8.96
N LYS A 115 3.56 18.65 9.25
CA LYS A 115 3.73 17.59 8.24
C LYS A 115 3.01 16.35 8.70
N ALA A 116 2.32 15.68 7.78
CA ALA A 116 1.77 14.35 8.03
C ALA A 116 1.87 13.47 6.79
N LYS A 117 2.03 12.16 7.03
CA LYS A 117 1.85 11.10 6.03
C LYS A 117 0.67 10.25 6.44
N ILE A 118 -0.27 10.08 5.54
CA ILE A 118 -1.55 9.45 5.83
C ILE A 118 -1.78 8.31 4.84
N LYS A 119 -2.22 7.18 5.36
CA LYS A 119 -2.71 6.03 4.58
C LYS A 119 -4.24 6.06 4.60
N ILE A 120 -4.85 5.96 3.43
CA ILE A 120 -6.29 6.12 3.28
C ILE A 120 -6.86 4.87 2.61
N PHE A 121 -7.91 4.33 3.21
CA PHE A 121 -8.59 3.13 2.76
C PHE A 121 -9.97 3.52 2.20
N TYR A 122 -10.16 3.36 0.91
CA TYR A 122 -11.44 3.56 0.25
C TYR A 122 -12.29 2.30 0.30
N SER A 123 -13.60 2.48 0.36
CA SER A 123 -14.54 1.36 0.21
C SER A 123 -14.71 1.04 -1.27
N ASP A 124 -14.23 -0.12 -1.70
CA ASP A 124 -14.38 -0.64 -3.07
C ASP A 124 -15.85 -0.53 -3.55
N ALA A 125 -16.78 -1.06 -2.78
CA ALA A 125 -18.19 -1.06 -3.13
C ALA A 125 -18.75 0.37 -3.32
N LYS A 126 -18.36 1.31 -2.43
CA LYS A 126 -18.83 2.70 -2.52
C LYS A 126 -18.21 3.43 -3.73
N VAL A 127 -16.92 3.24 -4.00
CA VAL A 127 -16.24 3.84 -5.15
C VAL A 127 -16.82 3.30 -6.45
N LYS A 128 -16.98 1.99 -6.58
CA LYS A 128 -17.59 1.37 -7.75
C LYS A 128 -19.03 1.86 -7.98
N LYS A 129 -19.84 1.95 -6.92
CA LYS A 129 -21.20 2.52 -6.99
C LYS A 129 -21.19 3.97 -7.47
N PHE A 130 -20.31 4.80 -6.91
CA PHE A 130 -20.15 6.20 -7.27
C PHE A 130 -19.80 6.36 -8.75
N LEU A 131 -18.85 5.61 -9.28
CA LEU A 131 -18.43 5.66 -10.68
C LEU A 131 -19.54 5.21 -11.61
N ARG A 132 -20.26 4.13 -11.28
CA ARG A 132 -21.44 3.67 -12.05
C ARG A 132 -22.54 4.74 -12.12
N GLN A 133 -22.83 5.43 -11.01
CA GLN A 133 -23.81 6.51 -10.97
C GLN A 133 -23.45 7.69 -11.87
N LYS A 134 -22.16 7.87 -12.17
CA LYS A 134 -21.66 8.88 -13.10
C LYS A 134 -21.46 8.37 -14.52
N ASN A 135 -21.83 7.13 -14.82
CA ASN A 135 -21.58 6.48 -16.11
C ASN A 135 -20.08 6.52 -16.49
N ILE A 136 -19.21 6.27 -15.52
CA ILE A 136 -17.76 6.22 -15.71
C ILE A 136 -17.33 4.75 -15.72
N SER A 137 -16.68 4.33 -16.79
CA SER A 137 -15.97 3.06 -16.85
C SER A 137 -14.68 3.14 -16.07
N PHE A 138 -14.37 2.11 -15.33
CA PHE A 138 -13.13 2.02 -14.55
C PHE A 138 -12.46 0.67 -14.77
N SER A 139 -11.15 0.67 -14.71
CA SER A 139 -10.35 -0.55 -14.66
C SER A 139 -10.12 -0.93 -13.18
N GLN A 140 -10.12 -2.21 -12.90
CA GLN A 140 -9.56 -2.73 -11.65
C GLN A 140 -8.25 -3.39 -12.05
N PRO A 141 -7.15 -2.65 -12.01
CA PRO A 141 -5.87 -3.22 -12.39
C PRO A 141 -5.48 -4.28 -11.34
N GLU A 142 -5.11 -5.42 -11.83
CA GLU A 142 -4.36 -6.40 -11.05
C GLU A 142 -2.92 -5.89 -10.96
N ASN A 143 -2.23 -6.18 -9.85
CA ASN A 143 -0.80 -5.88 -9.73
C ASN A 143 -0.06 -6.73 -10.76
N ILE A 144 0.28 -6.13 -11.88
CA ILE A 144 1.01 -6.79 -12.95
C ILE A 144 2.49 -6.51 -12.75
N SER A 145 3.29 -7.57 -12.66
CA SER A 145 4.74 -7.46 -12.75
C SER A 145 5.15 -7.55 -14.22
N ALA A 146 5.88 -6.57 -14.70
CA ALA A 146 6.42 -6.53 -16.06
C ALA A 146 7.94 -6.41 -15.99
N ILE A 147 8.63 -7.13 -16.87
CA ILE A 147 10.08 -6.97 -17.04
C ILE A 147 10.30 -5.83 -18.02
N PHE A 148 10.99 -4.79 -17.58
CA PHE A 148 11.41 -3.69 -18.43
C PHE A 148 12.84 -3.94 -18.91
N PHE A 149 13.01 -4.12 -20.21
CA PHE A 149 14.30 -4.42 -20.83
C PHE A 149 14.68 -3.29 -21.79
N PRO A 150 15.34 -2.21 -21.33
CA PRO A 150 15.76 -1.12 -22.20
C PRO A 150 16.96 -1.55 -23.06
N VAL A 151 16.84 -1.50 -24.38
CA VAL A 151 17.93 -1.74 -25.32
C VAL A 151 18.40 -0.40 -25.88
N LEU A 152 19.69 -0.10 -25.73
CA LEU A 152 20.34 1.09 -26.30
C LEU A 152 21.17 0.67 -27.50
N ILE A 153 20.91 1.29 -28.65
CA ILE A 153 21.66 1.06 -29.89
C ILE A 153 22.37 2.36 -30.27
N ILE A 154 23.69 2.34 -30.40
CA ILE A 154 24.50 3.46 -30.84
C ILE A 154 25.38 2.99 -32.01
N ASN A 155 25.32 3.68 -33.15
CA ASN A 155 26.04 3.31 -34.36
C ASN A 155 25.81 1.87 -34.81
N ASP A 156 24.57 1.41 -34.79
CA ASP A 156 24.12 0.05 -35.11
C ASP A 156 24.67 -1.06 -34.20
N GLU A 157 25.28 -0.71 -33.07
CA GLU A 157 25.76 -1.65 -32.06
C GLU A 157 24.92 -1.57 -30.79
N ILE A 158 24.53 -2.76 -30.26
CA ILE A 158 23.83 -2.86 -28.98
C ILE A 158 24.83 -2.59 -27.86
N GLN A 159 24.56 -1.56 -27.09
CA GLN A 159 25.37 -1.17 -25.94
C GLN A 159 25.16 -2.08 -24.75
N ASN A 160 26.18 -2.16 -23.89
CA ASN A 160 26.12 -2.93 -22.67
C ASN A 160 24.96 -2.44 -21.79
N PHE A 161 24.17 -3.37 -21.26
CA PHE A 161 22.98 -3.06 -20.47
C PHE A 161 23.27 -2.15 -19.27
N SER A 162 24.38 -2.38 -18.56
CA SER A 162 24.83 -1.58 -17.43
C SER A 162 25.21 -0.14 -17.77
N GLU A 163 25.48 0.16 -19.03
CA GLU A 163 25.83 1.51 -19.52
C GLU A 163 24.63 2.29 -20.02
N ASN A 164 23.51 1.60 -20.19
CA ASN A 164 22.28 2.19 -20.67
C ASN A 164 21.77 3.26 -19.70
N PHE A 165 21.53 4.48 -20.22
CA PHE A 165 21.01 5.61 -19.45
C PHE A 165 19.70 5.29 -18.73
N PHE A 166 18.76 4.60 -19.38
CA PHE A 166 17.49 4.22 -18.78
C PHE A 166 17.66 3.24 -17.63
N TYR A 167 18.62 2.33 -17.71
CA TYR A 167 18.94 1.42 -16.63
C TYR A 167 19.53 2.16 -15.41
N LYS A 168 20.52 3.03 -15.65
CA LYS A 168 21.20 3.78 -14.58
C LYS A 168 20.25 4.68 -13.79
N HIS A 169 19.31 5.33 -14.47
CA HIS A 169 18.41 6.30 -13.84
C HIS A 169 17.07 5.69 -13.40
N TRP A 170 16.78 4.45 -13.76
CA TRP A 170 15.52 3.80 -13.39
C TRP A 170 15.33 3.69 -11.89
N THR A 171 16.39 3.37 -11.15
CA THR A 171 16.39 3.22 -9.70
C THR A 171 16.24 4.56 -8.95
N GLU A 172 16.52 5.67 -9.62
CA GLU A 172 16.38 7.02 -9.07
C GLU A 172 14.93 7.53 -9.14
N ILE A 173 14.13 6.94 -10.01
CA ILE A 173 12.73 7.28 -10.16
C ILE A 173 11.93 6.52 -9.10
N GLU A 174 11.52 7.22 -8.04
CA GLU A 174 10.52 6.68 -7.12
C GLU A 174 9.15 6.58 -7.84
N ILE A 175 8.90 5.47 -8.50
CA ILE A 175 7.61 5.16 -9.10
C ILE A 175 6.64 4.85 -7.96
N LYS A 176 6.03 5.92 -7.42
CA LYS A 176 5.02 5.81 -6.36
C LYS A 176 3.66 5.60 -6.99
N ASN A 177 2.93 4.60 -6.49
CA ASN A 177 1.53 4.35 -6.86
C ASN A 177 1.28 3.83 -8.28
N GLU A 178 2.25 3.19 -8.91
CA GLU A 178 2.06 2.58 -10.21
C GLU A 178 1.27 1.26 -10.12
N LEU A 179 0.54 0.96 -11.19
CA LEU A 179 -0.24 -0.28 -11.32
C LEU A 179 0.59 -1.44 -11.85
N ILE A 180 1.73 -1.14 -12.43
CA ILE A 180 2.67 -2.09 -13.00
C ILE A 180 3.94 -2.02 -12.18
N ASN A 181 4.32 -3.15 -11.60
CA ASN A 181 5.62 -3.30 -10.96
C ASN A 181 6.64 -3.67 -12.02
N PHE A 182 7.47 -2.72 -12.42
CA PHE A 182 8.55 -2.97 -13.36
C PHE A 182 9.76 -3.57 -12.66
N ILE A 183 10.21 -4.70 -13.17
CA ILE A 183 11.41 -5.40 -12.71
C ILE A 183 12.48 -5.19 -13.77
N LEU A 184 13.65 -4.69 -13.38
CA LEU A 184 14.84 -4.67 -14.23
C LEU A 184 15.51 -6.04 -14.16
N PRO A 185 16.00 -6.57 -15.28
CA PRO A 185 16.75 -7.82 -15.30
C PRO A 185 18.10 -7.74 -14.62
#